data_207b0da80be054122785238337684eae
#
_entry.id   207b0da80be054122785238337684eae
#
_cell.length_a   1.000
_cell.length_b   1.000
_cell.length_c   1.000
_cell.angle_alpha   90.00
_cell.angle_beta   90.00
_cell.angle_gamma   90.00
#
_symmetry.space_group_name_H-M   'P 1'
#
loop_
_entity.id
_entity.type
_entity.pdbx_description
1 polymer ?
#
loop_
_entity_poly.entity_id
_entity_poly.type
_entity_poly.pdbx_seq_one_letter_code
_entity_poly.pdbx_strand_id
1 'polypeptide(L)'
;MYGTKIVELCEEEILDRINCLDIFSYYIGDDFKVGRAMKSPLRKDRSPSFTVFKHSSGKFFYKDFSTGDSGDCFTFLTRMYSATRFTTYRMIDNDFQLGISSTTFAKPTKQEYGVHNKKFENIEDSSTTIQIKSRPWNSQEDKTFWSKYGICCNILSKYNVRAASNVWVNDNLIVSSNRFNPIYAYHFPDGKMKIYQPYSKFKWLSNTSVSDLQGLSQLPLRGDTLVITKSLKDVMCLDIFGIPSVAPSSESCVIPADVVKDLTDRFARIYILYDFDYTGISFANRHKKLYGFIPLFFTNGKFNTF
;
A
#
# COMPACT_ATOMS: atom_id res chain seq x y z
N MET A 1 9.48 21.88 42.61
CA MET A 1 10.13 21.43 41.39
C MET A 1 9.06 21.31 40.30
N TYR A 2 9.01 22.26 39.40
CA TYR A 2 8.13 22.17 38.24
C TYR A 2 8.79 21.25 37.21
N GLY A 3 8.24 20.04 37.02
CA GLY A 3 8.67 19.14 35.96
C GLY A 3 8.35 19.79 34.62
N THR A 4 9.37 20.12 33.84
CA THR A 4 9.23 20.52 32.43
C THR A 4 8.62 19.35 31.68
N LYS A 5 7.34 19.48 31.29
CA LYS A 5 6.69 18.49 30.39
C LYS A 5 7.45 18.52 29.09
N ILE A 6 8.16 17.45 28.78
CA ILE A 6 8.79 17.28 27.47
C ILE A 6 7.65 17.17 26.45
N VAL A 7 7.45 18.22 25.67
CA VAL A 7 6.47 18.23 24.58
C VAL A 7 7.09 17.49 23.41
N GLU A 8 6.47 16.41 22.99
CA GLU A 8 6.93 15.60 21.87
C GLU A 8 6.46 16.26 20.56
N LEU A 9 7.38 16.44 19.60
CA LEU A 9 7.06 16.98 18.28
C LEU A 9 6.21 15.98 17.49
N CYS A 10 4.90 16.20 17.48
CA CYS A 10 3.91 15.35 16.83
C CYS A 10 2.85 16.19 16.11
N GLU A 11 1.99 15.52 15.37
CA GLU A 11 0.94 16.12 14.56
C GLU A 11 -0.08 16.89 15.41
N GLU A 12 -0.44 16.35 16.56
CA GLU A 12 -1.41 16.95 17.47
C GLU A 12 -0.87 18.27 18.03
N GLU A 13 0.36 18.29 18.52
CA GLU A 13 1.01 19.49 19.05
C GLU A 13 1.21 20.60 18.02
N ILE A 14 1.40 20.23 16.75
CA ILE A 14 1.47 21.18 15.65
C ILE A 14 0.09 21.77 15.38
N LEU A 15 -0.94 20.93 15.27
CA LEU A 15 -2.30 21.36 14.94
C LEU A 15 -3.00 22.11 16.06
N ASP A 16 -2.54 21.97 17.31
CA ASP A 16 -2.97 22.82 18.44
C ASP A 16 -2.46 24.27 18.33
N ARG A 17 -1.38 24.51 17.55
CA ARG A 17 -0.75 25.83 17.41
C ARG A 17 -0.99 26.48 16.06
N ILE A 18 -1.22 25.69 15.01
CA ILE A 18 -1.48 26.19 13.65
C ILE A 18 -2.46 25.26 12.92
N ASN A 19 -3.37 25.82 12.14
CA ASN A 19 -4.32 25.00 11.41
C ASN A 19 -3.74 24.50 10.08
N CYS A 20 -4.29 23.38 9.59
CA CYS A 20 -3.86 22.72 8.36
C CYS A 20 -4.00 23.62 7.11
N LEU A 21 -4.97 24.56 7.11
CA LEU A 21 -5.18 25.50 6.01
C LEU A 21 -4.03 26.51 5.90
N ASP A 22 -3.54 27.03 7.03
CA ASP A 22 -2.43 27.96 7.04
C ASP A 22 -1.14 27.28 6.56
N ILE A 23 -0.96 26.00 6.91
CA ILE A 23 0.15 25.21 6.39
C ILE A 23 0.05 25.07 4.86
N PHE A 24 -1.12 24.74 4.31
CA PHE A 24 -1.31 24.70 2.87
C PHE A 24 -1.04 26.05 2.21
N SER A 25 -1.60 27.12 2.76
CA SER A 25 -1.42 28.49 2.23
C SER A 25 0.04 28.90 2.18
N TYR A 26 0.78 28.68 3.25
CA TYR A 26 2.21 29.03 3.32
C TYR A 26 3.06 28.32 2.27
N TYR A 27 2.84 27.03 2.07
CA TYR A 27 3.69 26.25 1.16
C TYR A 27 3.21 26.27 -0.30
N ILE A 28 1.95 26.54 -0.57
CA ILE A 28 1.42 26.69 -1.93
C ILE A 28 1.65 28.10 -2.47
N GLY A 29 1.45 29.12 -1.63
CA GLY A 29 1.66 30.54 -1.97
C GLY A 29 0.36 31.33 -2.18
N ASP A 30 0.50 32.60 -2.58
CA ASP A 30 -0.57 33.62 -2.55
C ASP A 30 -1.77 33.36 -3.48
N ASP A 31 -1.59 32.57 -4.55
CA ASP A 31 -2.66 32.22 -5.49
C ASP A 31 -3.61 31.14 -4.98
N PHE A 32 -3.36 30.65 -3.77
CA PHE A 32 -4.11 29.57 -3.17
C PHE A 32 -5.54 30.00 -2.77
N LYS A 33 -6.54 29.22 -3.22
CA LYS A 33 -7.95 29.37 -2.80
C LYS A 33 -8.57 27.98 -2.59
N VAL A 34 -9.19 27.79 -1.43
CA VAL A 34 -9.91 26.54 -1.11
C VAL A 34 -11.03 26.30 -2.14
N GLY A 35 -11.12 25.05 -2.62
CA GLY A 35 -12.12 24.63 -3.59
C GLY A 35 -11.84 25.05 -5.05
N ARG A 36 -10.80 25.85 -5.30
CA ARG A 36 -10.42 26.25 -6.65
C ARG A 36 -9.34 25.31 -7.20
N ALA A 37 -9.52 24.84 -8.43
CA ALA A 37 -8.51 24.08 -9.13
C ALA A 37 -7.32 24.96 -9.53
N MET A 38 -6.10 24.47 -9.32
CA MET A 38 -4.85 25.13 -9.64
C MET A 38 -3.88 24.13 -10.28
N LYS A 39 -2.76 24.61 -10.83
CA LYS A 39 -1.67 23.73 -11.25
C LYS A 39 -1.07 23.05 -10.04
N SER A 40 -0.72 21.76 -10.16
CA SER A 40 -0.17 21.01 -9.05
C SER A 40 1.15 21.60 -8.57
N PRO A 41 1.29 21.96 -7.28
CA PRO A 41 2.58 22.38 -6.71
C PRO A 41 3.55 21.22 -6.50
N LEU A 42 3.07 19.99 -6.68
CA LEU A 42 3.83 18.76 -6.50
C LEU A 42 4.54 18.28 -7.77
N ARG A 43 4.24 18.84 -8.94
CA ARG A 43 4.79 18.42 -10.23
C ARG A 43 4.62 19.51 -11.30
N LYS A 44 5.33 19.35 -12.43
CA LYS A 44 5.06 20.15 -13.65
C LYS A 44 3.66 19.84 -14.17
N ASP A 45 2.76 20.81 -14.16
CA ASP A 45 1.39 20.65 -14.61
C ASP A 45 1.09 21.58 -15.81
N ARG A 46 0.40 21.03 -16.83
CA ARG A 46 -0.02 21.81 -18.01
C ARG A 46 -1.37 22.47 -17.81
N SER A 47 -2.25 21.84 -17.03
CA SER A 47 -3.63 22.27 -16.77
C SER A 47 -3.96 22.16 -15.27
N PRO A 48 -4.87 23.01 -14.73
CA PRO A 48 -5.28 22.95 -13.34
C PRO A 48 -5.89 21.59 -12.98
N SER A 49 -5.24 20.83 -12.11
CA SER A 49 -5.66 19.50 -11.69
C SER A 49 -5.55 19.26 -10.17
N PHE A 50 -5.08 20.24 -9.45
CA PHE A 50 -4.88 20.16 -8.00
C PHE A 50 -5.87 21.07 -7.28
N THR A 51 -6.45 20.61 -6.18
CA THR A 51 -7.33 21.43 -5.33
C THR A 51 -7.13 21.10 -3.86
N VAL A 52 -7.30 22.08 -3.00
CA VAL A 52 -7.45 21.87 -1.55
C VAL A 52 -8.91 22.14 -1.21
N PHE A 53 -9.52 21.25 -0.45
CA PHE A 53 -10.94 21.32 -0.10
C PHE A 53 -11.17 21.01 1.37
N LYS A 54 -12.28 21.50 1.90
CA LYS A 54 -12.74 21.20 3.26
C LYS A 54 -13.62 19.95 3.22
N HIS A 55 -13.23 18.93 3.98
CA HIS A 55 -14.02 17.71 4.14
C HIS A 55 -15.19 17.93 5.12
N SER A 56 -16.20 17.06 5.10
CA SER A 56 -17.37 17.10 6.01
C SER A 56 -17.00 17.04 7.49
N SER A 57 -15.84 16.44 7.83
CA SER A 57 -15.26 16.43 9.18
C SER A 57 -14.66 17.78 9.62
N GLY A 58 -14.72 18.83 8.78
CA GLY A 58 -14.12 20.14 9.05
C GLY A 58 -12.63 20.24 8.72
N LYS A 59 -11.94 19.13 8.44
CA LYS A 59 -10.51 19.08 8.12
C LYS A 59 -10.26 19.41 6.64
N PHE A 60 -9.06 19.94 6.35
CA PHE A 60 -8.65 20.25 4.98
C PHE A 60 -7.77 19.14 4.39
N PHE A 61 -8.02 18.82 3.11
CA PHE A 61 -7.29 17.83 2.33
C PHE A 61 -7.00 18.38 0.94
N TYR A 62 -5.94 17.86 0.30
CA TYR A 62 -5.73 18.10 -1.12
C TYR A 62 -6.14 16.89 -1.96
N LYS A 63 -6.41 17.15 -3.23
CA LYS A 63 -6.61 16.16 -4.27
C LYS A 63 -5.95 16.63 -5.56
N ASP A 64 -5.07 15.80 -6.12
CA ASP A 64 -4.55 15.94 -7.49
C ASP A 64 -5.31 14.96 -8.38
N PHE A 65 -6.18 15.50 -9.23
CA PHE A 65 -7.04 14.71 -10.09
C PHE A 65 -6.31 14.03 -11.25
N SER A 66 -5.12 14.53 -11.64
CA SER A 66 -4.32 13.91 -12.68
C SER A 66 -3.60 12.65 -12.21
N THR A 67 -3.18 12.62 -10.94
CA THR A 67 -2.41 11.51 -10.38
C THR A 67 -3.23 10.64 -9.45
N GLY A 68 -4.40 11.13 -9.01
CA GLY A 68 -5.21 10.50 -7.99
C GLY A 68 -4.67 10.70 -6.57
N ASP A 69 -3.52 11.38 -6.39
CA ASP A 69 -2.91 11.61 -5.08
C ASP A 69 -3.77 12.52 -4.21
N SER A 70 -3.79 12.26 -2.91
CA SER A 70 -4.58 13.03 -1.95
C SER A 70 -4.05 12.85 -0.53
N GLY A 71 -4.28 13.83 0.33
CA GLY A 71 -3.87 13.75 1.73
C GLY A 71 -4.09 15.05 2.49
N ASP A 72 -3.64 15.05 3.74
CA ASP A 72 -3.59 16.23 4.61
C ASP A 72 -2.38 17.13 4.30
N CYS A 73 -2.22 18.22 5.05
CA CYS A 73 -1.11 19.15 4.88
C CYS A 73 0.26 18.49 5.16
N PHE A 74 0.35 17.54 6.05
CA PHE A 74 1.60 16.83 6.34
C PHE A 74 1.96 15.86 5.19
N THR A 75 0.98 15.16 4.65
CA THR A 75 1.15 14.30 3.47
C THR A 75 1.60 15.14 2.27
N PHE A 76 0.98 16.30 2.07
CA PHE A 76 1.37 17.25 1.03
C PHE A 76 2.85 17.65 1.12
N LEU A 77 3.32 18.02 2.31
CA LEU A 77 4.72 18.39 2.51
C LEU A 77 5.68 17.21 2.36
N THR A 78 5.30 16.03 2.85
CA THR A 78 6.06 14.79 2.63
C THR A 78 6.28 14.54 1.13
N ARG A 79 5.26 14.81 0.31
CA ARG A 79 5.35 14.71 -1.17
C ARG A 79 6.21 15.83 -1.75
N MET A 80 5.95 17.08 -1.35
CA MET A 80 6.63 18.26 -1.90
C MET A 80 8.14 18.27 -1.68
N TYR A 81 8.59 17.72 -0.55
CA TYR A 81 10.01 17.73 -0.15
C TYR A 81 10.65 16.35 -0.18
N SER A 82 9.95 15.30 -0.60
CA SER A 82 10.41 13.90 -0.52
C SER A 82 10.97 13.55 0.86
N ALA A 83 10.33 14.07 1.90
CA ALA A 83 10.78 14.01 3.27
C ALA A 83 9.99 13.00 4.09
N THR A 84 10.53 12.59 5.25
CA THR A 84 9.75 11.79 6.21
C THR A 84 8.71 12.66 6.92
N ARG A 85 7.67 12.04 7.50
CA ARG A 85 6.65 12.77 8.26
C ARG A 85 7.27 13.54 9.45
N PHE A 86 8.22 12.94 10.14
CA PHE A 86 8.95 13.60 11.22
C PHE A 86 9.76 14.82 10.71
N THR A 87 10.40 14.70 9.55
CA THR A 87 11.09 15.82 8.90
C THR A 87 10.11 16.96 8.58
N THR A 88 8.90 16.65 8.10
CA THR A 88 7.88 17.67 7.83
C THR A 88 7.39 18.36 9.11
N TYR A 89 7.29 17.66 10.24
CA TYR A 89 6.97 18.27 11.52
C TYR A 89 8.03 19.30 11.93
N ARG A 90 9.31 18.95 11.80
CA ARG A 90 10.42 19.87 12.08
C ARG A 90 10.43 21.08 11.15
N MET A 91 10.08 20.89 9.87
CA MET A 91 9.95 22.00 8.91
C MET A 91 8.86 22.97 9.36
N ILE A 92 7.68 22.47 9.71
CA ILE A 92 6.56 23.29 10.15
C ILE A 92 6.91 24.00 11.46
N ASP A 93 7.46 23.30 12.43
CA ASP A 93 7.89 23.87 13.70
C ASP A 93 8.88 25.05 13.49
N ASN A 94 9.84 24.87 12.60
CA ASN A 94 10.83 25.89 12.26
C ASN A 94 10.23 27.05 11.44
N ASP A 95 9.48 26.76 10.39
CA ASP A 95 8.96 27.76 9.46
C ASP A 95 7.90 28.66 10.09
N PHE A 96 7.10 28.11 11.01
CA PHE A 96 6.08 28.83 11.76
C PHE A 96 6.54 29.26 13.16
N GLN A 97 7.79 28.97 13.54
CA GLN A 97 8.38 29.31 14.83
C GLN A 97 7.52 28.86 16.02
N LEU A 98 7.01 27.62 15.94
CA LEU A 98 6.09 27.08 16.94
C LEU A 98 6.77 26.79 18.28
N GLY A 99 8.10 26.63 18.30
CA GLY A 99 8.91 26.43 19.51
C GLY A 99 8.63 25.09 20.21
N ILE A 100 8.28 24.05 19.47
CA ILE A 100 8.03 22.71 20.01
C ILE A 100 9.35 21.97 20.20
N SER A 101 10.26 22.06 19.21
CA SER A 101 11.60 21.46 19.28
C SER A 101 12.67 22.52 19.51
N SER A 102 13.64 22.20 20.37
CA SER A 102 14.76 23.12 20.73
C SER A 102 15.98 23.00 19.78
N THR A 103 15.91 22.18 18.72
CA THR A 103 17.06 21.91 17.85
C THR A 103 16.97 22.65 16.53
N THR A 104 18.06 23.35 16.15
CA THR A 104 18.25 23.93 14.80
C THR A 104 18.09 22.86 13.71
N PHE A 105 17.33 23.19 12.67
CA PHE A 105 17.00 22.27 11.58
C PHE A 105 17.38 22.86 10.23
N ALA A 106 18.17 22.10 9.43
CA ALA A 106 18.44 22.44 8.04
C ALA A 106 17.26 21.94 7.18
N LYS A 107 16.52 22.87 6.57
CA LYS A 107 15.37 22.59 5.73
C LYS A 107 15.82 21.86 4.45
N PRO A 108 15.19 20.71 4.09
CA PRO A 108 15.43 20.07 2.79
C PRO A 108 15.05 21.01 1.65
N THR A 109 15.81 20.99 0.57
CA THR A 109 15.48 21.73 -0.65
C THR A 109 14.20 21.18 -1.27
N LYS A 110 13.31 22.10 -1.69
CA LYS A 110 12.15 21.72 -2.49
C LYS A 110 12.65 21.03 -3.76
N GLN A 111 12.44 19.73 -3.86
CA GLN A 111 12.67 19.05 -5.11
C GLN A 111 11.51 19.40 -6.05
N GLU A 112 11.81 19.87 -7.27
CA GLU A 112 10.81 19.76 -8.33
C GLU A 112 10.45 18.28 -8.39
N TYR A 113 9.21 17.95 -8.15
CA TYR A 113 8.71 16.60 -8.30
C TYR A 113 8.82 16.26 -9.79
N GLY A 114 10.01 15.84 -10.20
CA GLY A 114 10.19 15.13 -11.44
C GLY A 114 9.31 13.91 -11.31
N VAL A 115 8.34 13.82 -12.21
CA VAL A 115 7.31 12.79 -12.31
C VAL A 115 7.88 11.40 -11.94
N HIS A 116 7.96 11.10 -10.66
CA HIS A 116 8.01 9.75 -10.13
C HIS A 116 6.63 9.35 -9.57
N ASN A 117 5.56 9.94 -10.13
CA ASN A 117 4.37 9.20 -10.43
C ASN A 117 4.60 8.51 -11.79
N LYS A 118 5.61 7.66 -11.85
CA LYS A 118 5.29 6.41 -12.49
C LYS A 118 4.07 5.92 -11.68
N LYS A 119 2.83 6.04 -12.21
CA LYS A 119 1.96 4.89 -12.17
C LYS A 119 2.96 3.76 -12.13
N PHE A 120 2.88 2.88 -11.12
CA PHE A 120 3.45 1.57 -11.30
C PHE A 120 2.64 0.94 -12.45
N GLU A 121 2.74 1.51 -13.64
CA GLU A 121 2.66 0.81 -14.89
C GLU A 121 3.76 -0.19 -14.71
N ASN A 122 3.38 -1.46 -14.69
CA ASN A 122 4.28 -2.58 -14.71
C ASN A 122 5.51 -2.16 -15.50
N ILE A 123 6.55 -1.71 -14.78
CA ILE A 123 7.84 -1.57 -15.37
C ILE A 123 8.28 -3.01 -15.41
N GLU A 124 8.06 -3.63 -16.56
CA GLU A 124 8.81 -4.80 -17.01
C GLU A 124 10.27 -4.42 -17.20
N ASP A 125 10.78 -3.54 -16.37
CA ASP A 125 12.17 -3.15 -16.34
C ASP A 125 12.78 -3.81 -15.12
N SER A 126 13.56 -4.84 -15.37
CA SER A 126 14.25 -5.76 -14.48
C SER A 126 15.22 -5.10 -13.49
N SER A 127 15.03 -3.85 -13.12
CA SER A 127 16.00 -3.06 -12.36
C SER A 127 15.58 -2.67 -10.93
N THR A 128 14.31 -2.82 -10.54
CA THR A 128 13.91 -2.45 -9.17
C THR A 128 14.22 -3.57 -8.18
N THR A 129 15.27 -3.38 -7.40
CA THR A 129 15.68 -4.32 -6.35
C THR A 129 14.97 -3.98 -5.03
N ILE A 130 14.27 -4.95 -4.44
CA ILE A 130 13.75 -4.85 -3.08
C ILE A 130 14.62 -5.72 -2.18
N GLN A 131 15.11 -5.15 -1.07
CA GLN A 131 15.89 -5.85 -0.06
C GLN A 131 15.22 -5.68 1.30
N ILE A 132 15.35 -6.70 2.16
CA ILE A 132 14.84 -6.65 3.51
C ILE A 132 15.89 -7.08 4.52
N LYS A 133 15.78 -6.54 5.74
CA LYS A 133 16.37 -7.12 6.93
C LYS A 133 15.29 -7.93 7.64
N SER A 134 15.41 -9.25 7.57
CA SER A 134 14.47 -10.13 8.27
C SER A 134 14.61 -9.99 9.79
N ARG A 135 13.52 -10.26 10.51
CA ARG A 135 13.51 -10.38 11.96
C ARG A 135 12.76 -11.66 12.38
N PRO A 136 13.00 -12.17 13.57
CA PRO A 136 12.24 -13.32 14.10
C PRO A 136 10.73 -13.02 14.23
N TRP A 137 9.91 -14.07 14.15
CA TRP A 137 8.46 -14.06 14.43
C TRP A 137 8.15 -14.01 15.94
N ASN A 138 8.80 -13.15 16.68
CA ASN A 138 8.74 -13.19 18.15
C ASN A 138 7.84 -12.10 18.74
N SER A 139 7.36 -11.15 17.90
CA SER A 139 6.53 -10.09 18.43
C SER A 139 5.11 -10.60 18.70
N GLN A 140 4.51 -10.10 19.77
CA GLN A 140 3.12 -10.39 20.09
C GLN A 140 2.20 -9.84 18.98
N GLU A 141 2.61 -8.75 18.33
CA GLU A 141 1.90 -8.12 17.22
C GLU A 141 1.78 -9.05 16.02
N ASP A 142 2.88 -9.76 15.66
CA ASP A 142 2.85 -10.73 14.56
C ASP A 142 1.87 -11.86 14.87
N LYS A 143 1.94 -12.42 16.06
CA LYS A 143 1.05 -13.51 16.50
C LYS A 143 -0.41 -13.05 16.49
N THR A 144 -0.69 -11.88 17.07
CA THR A 144 -2.03 -11.31 17.12
C THR A 144 -2.57 -11.01 15.74
N PHE A 145 -1.72 -10.54 14.81
CA PHE A 145 -2.15 -10.24 13.45
C PHE A 145 -2.53 -11.51 12.67
N TRP A 146 -1.64 -12.51 12.63
CA TRP A 146 -1.85 -13.69 11.80
C TRP A 146 -2.85 -14.68 12.39
N SER A 147 -2.95 -14.77 13.73
CA SER A 147 -3.94 -15.63 14.40
C SER A 147 -5.40 -15.25 14.10
N LYS A 148 -5.69 -13.99 13.78
CA LYS A 148 -7.02 -13.54 13.34
C LYS A 148 -7.51 -14.27 12.10
N TYR A 149 -6.59 -14.79 11.29
CA TYR A 149 -6.86 -15.53 10.06
C TYR A 149 -6.61 -17.02 10.20
N GLY A 150 -6.31 -17.51 11.42
CA GLY A 150 -5.93 -18.91 11.65
C GLY A 150 -4.54 -19.29 11.11
N ILE A 151 -3.75 -18.32 10.63
CA ILE A 151 -2.46 -18.55 9.99
C ILE A 151 -1.38 -18.68 11.06
N CYS A 152 -0.74 -19.85 11.14
CA CYS A 152 0.37 -20.16 12.04
C CYS A 152 1.73 -20.02 11.35
N CYS A 153 2.83 -20.08 12.13
CA CYS A 153 4.20 -19.96 11.63
C CYS A 153 4.54 -21.01 10.55
N ASN A 154 3.99 -22.21 10.63
CA ASN A 154 4.25 -23.27 9.64
C ASN A 154 3.68 -22.88 8.27
N ILE A 155 2.49 -22.29 8.22
CA ILE A 155 1.87 -21.80 6.99
C ILE A 155 2.68 -20.63 6.43
N LEU A 156 3.07 -19.67 7.27
CA LEU A 156 3.92 -18.55 6.85
C LEU A 156 5.24 -19.03 6.24
N SER A 157 5.87 -20.03 6.86
CA SER A 157 7.10 -20.65 6.36
C SER A 157 6.87 -21.37 5.03
N LYS A 158 5.78 -22.14 4.90
CA LYS A 158 5.39 -22.83 3.65
C LYS A 158 5.28 -21.85 2.48
N TYR A 159 4.75 -20.67 2.72
CA TYR A 159 4.54 -19.64 1.70
C TYR A 159 5.67 -18.61 1.63
N ASN A 160 6.85 -18.91 2.21
CA ASN A 160 8.01 -18.01 2.18
C ASN A 160 7.70 -16.58 2.66
N VAL A 161 6.81 -16.44 3.65
CA VAL A 161 6.52 -15.16 4.29
C VAL A 161 7.50 -14.93 5.43
N ARG A 162 8.13 -13.76 5.48
CA ARG A 162 9.07 -13.36 6.53
C ARG A 162 8.67 -12.04 7.17
N ALA A 163 8.88 -11.93 8.48
CA ALA A 163 8.79 -10.64 9.14
C ALA A 163 10.06 -9.82 8.85
N ALA A 164 9.89 -8.55 8.52
CA ALA A 164 10.98 -7.64 8.20
C ALA A 164 11.09 -6.50 9.21
N SER A 165 12.32 -6.10 9.54
CA SER A 165 12.59 -4.90 10.33
C SER A 165 12.77 -3.68 9.45
N ASN A 166 13.38 -3.83 8.28
CA ASN A 166 13.69 -2.75 7.35
C ASN A 166 13.45 -3.22 5.91
N VAL A 167 13.10 -2.28 5.05
CA VAL A 167 12.92 -2.51 3.61
C VAL A 167 13.66 -1.42 2.84
N TRP A 168 14.47 -1.84 1.88
CA TRP A 168 15.18 -0.96 0.94
C TRP A 168 14.65 -1.19 -0.48
N VAL A 169 14.65 -0.13 -1.25
CA VAL A 169 14.41 -0.15 -2.71
C VAL A 169 15.57 0.55 -3.37
N ASN A 170 16.26 -0.17 -4.26
CA ASN A 170 17.47 0.35 -4.93
C ASN A 170 18.44 0.96 -3.90
N ASP A 171 18.76 0.19 -2.86
CA ASP A 171 19.64 0.52 -1.73
C ASP A 171 19.18 1.70 -0.84
N ASN A 172 18.04 2.32 -1.12
CA ASN A 172 17.47 3.35 -0.28
C ASN A 172 16.52 2.75 0.76
N LEU A 173 16.70 3.08 2.04
CA LEU A 173 15.79 2.67 3.11
C LEU A 173 14.44 3.38 2.95
N ILE A 174 13.38 2.59 2.71
CA ILE A 174 12.03 3.11 2.45
C ILE A 174 11.18 3.08 3.71
N VAL A 175 11.27 1.98 4.50
CA VAL A 175 10.44 1.83 5.70
C VAL A 175 11.11 0.91 6.72
N SER A 176 10.86 1.21 7.99
CA SER A 176 11.25 0.37 9.13
C SER A 176 10.00 -0.04 9.91
N SER A 177 9.98 -1.30 10.35
CA SER A 177 8.87 -1.81 11.17
C SER A 177 8.93 -1.24 12.59
N ASN A 178 7.78 -1.12 13.19
CA ASN A 178 7.61 -0.83 14.61
C ASN A 178 6.38 -1.59 15.15
N ARG A 179 6.09 -1.47 16.45
CA ARG A 179 4.96 -2.16 17.09
C ARG A 179 3.59 -1.82 16.48
N PHE A 180 3.43 -0.65 15.85
CA PHE A 180 2.18 -0.21 15.24
C PHE A 180 2.12 -0.50 13.73
N ASN A 181 3.27 -0.73 13.10
CA ASN A 181 3.36 -1.04 11.68
C ASN A 181 4.32 -2.21 11.44
N PRO A 182 3.89 -3.46 11.72
CA PRO A 182 4.65 -4.64 11.34
C PRO A 182 4.74 -4.76 9.82
N ILE A 183 5.87 -5.30 9.34
CA ILE A 183 6.15 -5.47 7.93
C ILE A 183 6.37 -6.95 7.64
N TYR A 184 5.74 -7.42 6.58
CA TYR A 184 5.85 -8.80 6.10
C TYR A 184 6.30 -8.83 4.65
N ALA A 185 7.28 -9.65 4.33
CA ALA A 185 7.79 -9.85 2.98
C ALA A 185 7.35 -11.21 2.45
N TYR A 186 6.68 -11.21 1.31
CA TYR A 186 6.31 -12.38 0.54
C TYR A 186 7.38 -12.60 -0.52
N HIS A 187 8.11 -13.70 -0.41
CA HIS A 187 9.20 -14.04 -1.32
C HIS A 187 8.68 -14.85 -2.49
N PHE A 188 9.08 -14.46 -3.68
CA PHE A 188 8.84 -15.16 -4.93
C PHE A 188 10.13 -15.83 -5.43
N PRO A 189 10.04 -16.76 -6.39
CA PRO A 189 11.19 -17.16 -7.17
C PRO A 189 11.92 -15.95 -7.78
N ASP A 190 13.18 -16.11 -8.16
CA ASP A 190 14.02 -15.08 -8.81
C ASP A 190 14.29 -13.83 -7.94
N GLY A 191 14.14 -13.95 -6.61
CA GLY A 191 14.44 -12.87 -5.67
C GLY A 191 13.43 -11.73 -5.64
N LYS A 192 12.31 -11.86 -6.38
CA LYS A 192 11.22 -10.89 -6.32
C LYS A 192 10.51 -10.94 -4.96
N MET A 193 9.93 -9.80 -4.57
CA MET A 193 9.23 -9.65 -3.29
C MET A 193 8.00 -8.79 -3.41
N LYS A 194 7.02 -9.11 -2.56
CA LYS A 194 5.88 -8.24 -2.28
C LYS A 194 5.86 -7.93 -0.79
N ILE A 195 5.95 -6.66 -0.44
CA ILE A 195 5.98 -6.19 0.94
C ILE A 195 4.57 -5.81 1.37
N TYR A 196 4.17 -6.31 2.51
CA TYR A 196 2.87 -6.06 3.12
C TYR A 196 3.00 -5.30 4.43
N GLN A 197 2.29 -4.19 4.53
CA GLN A 197 2.22 -3.31 5.70
C GLN A 197 0.74 -3.18 6.10
N PRO A 198 0.20 -4.06 6.95
CA PRO A 198 -1.25 -4.17 7.20
C PRO A 198 -1.90 -2.88 7.71
N TYR A 199 -1.17 -2.08 8.46
CA TYR A 199 -1.69 -0.87 9.11
C TYR A 199 -1.23 0.43 8.44
N SER A 200 -0.39 0.34 7.39
CA SER A 200 0.04 1.48 6.62
C SER A 200 -1.04 1.93 5.62
N LYS A 201 -1.07 3.22 5.32
CA LYS A 201 -1.85 3.76 4.19
C LYS A 201 -1.40 3.14 2.86
N PHE A 202 -0.10 2.96 2.68
CA PHE A 202 0.50 2.28 1.53
C PHE A 202 0.81 0.83 1.91
N LYS A 203 -0.23 -0.01 1.82
CA LYS A 203 -0.15 -1.39 2.30
C LYS A 203 0.82 -2.25 1.52
N TRP A 204 1.09 -1.92 0.26
CA TRP A 204 1.80 -2.78 -0.66
C TRP A 204 2.95 -2.07 -1.37
N LEU A 205 4.08 -2.78 -1.49
CA LEU A 205 5.22 -2.45 -2.35
C LEU A 205 5.67 -3.75 -3.01
N SER A 206 5.94 -3.77 -4.32
CA SER A 206 6.27 -4.99 -5.03
C SER A 206 7.11 -4.72 -6.27
N ASN A 207 8.01 -5.66 -6.59
CA ASN A 207 8.69 -5.74 -7.87
C ASN A 207 8.27 -7.00 -8.67
N THR A 208 7.09 -7.58 -8.34
CA THR A 208 6.50 -8.70 -9.07
C THR A 208 5.80 -8.24 -10.34
N SER A 209 5.74 -9.12 -11.33
CA SER A 209 5.03 -8.94 -12.59
C SER A 209 3.63 -9.57 -12.57
N VAL A 210 2.87 -9.41 -13.62
CA VAL A 210 1.52 -10.00 -13.76
C VAL A 210 1.54 -11.53 -13.87
N SER A 211 2.67 -12.13 -14.28
CA SER A 211 2.88 -13.56 -14.33
C SER A 211 3.26 -14.18 -12.98
N ASP A 212 3.65 -13.39 -12.01
CA ASP A 212 4.05 -13.88 -10.69
C ASP A 212 2.81 -14.13 -9.81
N LEU A 213 2.26 -15.34 -9.87
CA LEU A 213 1.14 -15.73 -9.02
C LEU A 213 1.61 -16.08 -7.61
N GLN A 214 0.95 -15.50 -6.63
CA GLN A 214 1.15 -15.80 -5.22
C GLN A 214 0.63 -17.22 -4.91
N GLY A 215 1.46 -18.06 -4.30
CA GLY A 215 1.08 -19.45 -3.97
C GLY A 215 1.29 -20.47 -5.08
N LEU A 216 1.79 -20.09 -6.25
CA LEU A 216 1.98 -20.99 -7.38
C LEU A 216 2.94 -22.15 -7.08
N SER A 217 4.04 -21.86 -6.36
CA SER A 217 5.05 -22.86 -5.98
C SER A 217 4.55 -23.88 -4.95
N GLN A 218 3.45 -23.60 -4.26
CA GLN A 218 2.86 -24.46 -3.24
C GLN A 218 1.73 -25.34 -3.78
N LEU A 219 1.34 -25.14 -5.04
CA LEU A 219 0.29 -25.94 -5.68
C LEU A 219 0.74 -27.40 -5.88
N PRO A 220 -0.17 -28.37 -5.70
CA PRO A 220 0.08 -29.76 -6.15
C PRO A 220 0.24 -29.79 -7.67
N LEU A 221 0.94 -30.80 -8.18
CA LEU A 221 1.18 -30.97 -9.62
C LEU A 221 -0.12 -31.06 -10.42
N ARG A 222 -1.16 -31.70 -9.86
CA ARG A 222 -2.50 -31.85 -10.46
C ARG A 222 -3.57 -31.86 -9.38
N GLY A 223 -4.81 -31.54 -9.77
CA GLY A 223 -5.96 -31.59 -8.88
C GLY A 223 -7.28 -31.40 -9.61
N ASP A 224 -8.41 -31.69 -8.96
CA ASP A 224 -9.73 -31.48 -9.54
C ASP A 224 -10.14 -30.01 -9.51
N THR A 225 -9.71 -29.29 -8.50
CA THR A 225 -10.18 -27.92 -8.25
C THR A 225 -9.03 -27.00 -7.88
N LEU A 226 -9.04 -25.80 -8.46
CA LEU A 226 -8.18 -24.68 -8.09
C LEU A 226 -9.05 -23.46 -7.78
N VAL A 227 -8.70 -22.70 -6.76
CA VAL A 227 -9.33 -21.41 -6.45
C VAL A 227 -8.34 -20.28 -6.73
N ILE A 228 -8.74 -19.32 -7.57
CA ILE A 228 -8.01 -18.06 -7.74
C ILE A 228 -8.66 -17.04 -6.80
N THR A 229 -7.87 -16.53 -5.87
CA THR A 229 -8.33 -15.51 -4.89
C THR A 229 -7.53 -14.22 -5.04
N LYS A 230 -7.77 -13.21 -4.21
CA LYS A 230 -7.21 -11.86 -4.38
C LYS A 230 -5.82 -11.64 -3.79
N SER A 231 -5.41 -12.44 -2.79
CA SER A 231 -4.16 -12.19 -2.06
C SER A 231 -3.54 -13.48 -1.50
N LEU A 232 -2.22 -13.44 -1.24
CA LEU A 232 -1.53 -14.56 -0.58
C LEU A 232 -2.12 -14.89 0.81
N LYS A 233 -2.66 -13.91 1.51
CA LYS A 233 -3.32 -14.14 2.80
C LYS A 233 -4.54 -15.06 2.63
N ASP A 234 -5.35 -14.82 1.60
CA ASP A 234 -6.52 -15.65 1.33
C ASP A 234 -6.10 -17.04 0.84
N VAL A 235 -5.02 -17.13 0.03
CA VAL A 235 -4.40 -18.41 -0.34
C VAL A 235 -4.01 -19.20 0.90
N MET A 236 -3.33 -18.58 1.86
CA MET A 236 -2.95 -19.23 3.12
C MET A 236 -4.16 -19.65 3.96
N CYS A 237 -5.25 -18.85 3.95
CA CYS A 237 -6.49 -19.24 4.62
C CYS A 237 -7.14 -20.46 3.96
N LEU A 238 -7.17 -20.54 2.63
CA LEU A 238 -7.72 -21.69 1.90
C LEU A 238 -6.87 -22.95 2.08
N ASP A 239 -5.56 -22.79 2.20
CA ASP A 239 -4.64 -23.89 2.47
C ASP A 239 -4.89 -24.59 3.83
N ILE A 240 -5.39 -23.86 4.85
CA ILE A 240 -5.81 -24.45 6.14
C ILE A 240 -6.91 -25.50 5.93
N PHE A 241 -7.75 -25.32 4.92
CA PHE A 241 -8.82 -26.24 4.55
C PHE A 241 -8.42 -27.25 3.46
N GLY A 242 -7.14 -27.27 3.07
CA GLY A 242 -6.63 -28.17 2.02
C GLY A 242 -7.11 -27.78 0.62
N ILE A 243 -7.52 -26.54 0.40
CA ILE A 243 -8.04 -26.07 -0.90
C ILE A 243 -6.88 -25.47 -1.71
N PRO A 244 -6.45 -26.10 -2.84
CA PRO A 244 -5.42 -25.54 -3.69
C PRO A 244 -5.84 -24.15 -4.21
N SER A 245 -4.97 -23.16 -4.04
CA SER A 245 -5.32 -21.81 -4.43
C SER A 245 -4.09 -20.96 -4.79
N VAL A 246 -4.33 -19.94 -5.63
CA VAL A 246 -3.35 -18.94 -6.03
C VAL A 246 -3.99 -17.56 -6.04
N ALA A 247 -3.16 -16.53 -6.04
CA ALA A 247 -3.64 -15.16 -6.23
C ALA A 247 -2.74 -14.41 -7.24
N PRO A 248 -3.31 -13.54 -8.10
CA PRO A 248 -2.52 -12.67 -8.96
C PRO A 248 -1.73 -11.65 -8.15
N SER A 249 -0.81 -10.96 -8.79
CA SER A 249 -0.05 -9.87 -8.16
C SER A 249 -0.96 -8.73 -7.67
N SER A 250 -2.10 -8.50 -8.36
CA SER A 250 -3.18 -7.61 -7.97
C SER A 250 -4.52 -8.16 -8.46
N GLU A 251 -5.60 -7.94 -7.72
CA GLU A 251 -6.97 -8.31 -8.10
C GLU A 251 -7.41 -7.69 -9.44
N SER A 252 -6.87 -6.50 -9.76
CA SER A 252 -7.13 -5.80 -11.02
C SER A 252 -6.25 -6.25 -12.20
N CYS A 253 -5.44 -7.30 -12.04
CA CYS A 253 -4.63 -7.88 -13.12
C CYS A 253 -5.36 -9.03 -13.80
N VAL A 254 -5.25 -9.11 -15.12
CA VAL A 254 -5.64 -10.30 -15.88
C VAL A 254 -4.45 -11.25 -15.90
N ILE A 255 -4.68 -12.50 -15.53
CA ILE A 255 -3.65 -13.55 -15.56
C ILE A 255 -3.25 -13.79 -17.01
N PRO A 256 -1.95 -13.83 -17.37
CA PRO A 256 -1.49 -14.11 -18.73
C PRO A 256 -1.94 -15.48 -19.24
N ALA A 257 -2.17 -15.58 -20.54
CA ALA A 257 -2.74 -16.79 -21.17
C ALA A 257 -1.83 -18.03 -21.06
N ASP A 258 -0.52 -17.86 -21.05
CA ASP A 258 0.46 -18.93 -20.83
C ASP A 258 0.38 -19.50 -19.43
N VAL A 259 0.25 -18.63 -18.41
CA VAL A 259 0.02 -19.04 -17.02
C VAL A 259 -1.33 -19.74 -16.86
N VAL A 260 -2.38 -19.20 -17.50
CA VAL A 260 -3.71 -19.84 -17.51
C VAL A 260 -3.63 -21.23 -18.11
N LYS A 261 -2.89 -21.41 -19.21
CA LYS A 261 -2.70 -22.72 -19.84
C LYS A 261 -2.07 -23.72 -18.85
N ASP A 262 -1.00 -23.37 -18.17
CA ASP A 262 -0.39 -24.24 -17.15
C ASP A 262 -1.43 -24.64 -16.06
N LEU A 263 -2.22 -23.69 -15.58
CA LEU A 263 -3.23 -23.97 -14.57
C LEU A 263 -4.36 -24.89 -15.09
N THR A 264 -4.82 -24.70 -16.32
CA THR A 264 -5.87 -25.54 -16.94
C THR A 264 -5.38 -26.92 -17.30
N ASP A 265 -4.08 -27.11 -17.61
CA ASP A 265 -3.46 -28.42 -17.82
C ASP A 265 -3.32 -29.24 -16.51
N ARG A 266 -3.33 -28.53 -15.35
CA ARG A 266 -3.17 -29.13 -14.02
C ARG A 266 -4.48 -29.37 -13.27
N PHE A 267 -5.49 -28.52 -13.48
CA PHE A 267 -6.73 -28.52 -12.72
C PHE A 267 -7.96 -28.61 -13.62
N ALA A 268 -8.87 -29.54 -13.31
CA ALA A 268 -10.06 -29.77 -14.11
C ALA A 268 -11.08 -28.60 -14.00
N ARG A 269 -11.15 -27.93 -12.86
CA ARG A 269 -12.07 -26.82 -12.63
C ARG A 269 -11.36 -25.69 -11.92
N ILE A 270 -11.51 -24.46 -12.43
CA ILE A 270 -10.91 -23.25 -11.84
C ILE A 270 -12.03 -22.30 -11.43
N TYR A 271 -12.03 -21.96 -10.16
CA TYR A 271 -12.97 -21.01 -9.55
C TYR A 271 -12.25 -19.69 -9.24
N ILE A 272 -13.00 -18.59 -9.28
CA ILE A 272 -12.53 -17.27 -8.86
C ILE A 272 -13.30 -16.82 -7.63
N LEU A 273 -12.58 -16.48 -6.58
CA LEU A 273 -13.09 -15.99 -5.32
C LEU A 273 -12.46 -14.65 -5.00
N TYR A 274 -13.01 -13.59 -5.56
CA TYR A 274 -12.61 -12.20 -5.31
C TYR A 274 -13.57 -11.52 -4.32
N ASP A 275 -13.24 -10.29 -3.89
CA ASP A 275 -14.12 -9.50 -3.04
C ASP A 275 -15.46 -9.22 -3.73
N PHE A 276 -16.51 -9.13 -2.93
CA PHE A 276 -17.84 -8.80 -3.41
C PHE A 276 -18.03 -7.29 -3.51
N ASP A 277 -17.15 -6.66 -4.29
CA ASP A 277 -17.20 -5.25 -4.65
C ASP A 277 -17.15 -5.08 -6.17
N TYR A 278 -17.30 -3.84 -6.65
CA TYR A 278 -17.33 -3.55 -8.09
C TYR A 278 -16.08 -4.07 -8.81
N THR A 279 -14.90 -3.91 -8.21
CA THR A 279 -13.63 -4.34 -8.80
C THR A 279 -13.55 -5.86 -8.89
N GLY A 280 -13.78 -6.55 -7.77
CA GLY A 280 -13.71 -8.02 -7.72
C GLY A 280 -14.73 -8.68 -8.66
N ILE A 281 -15.97 -8.20 -8.68
CA ILE A 281 -17.02 -8.70 -9.59
C ILE A 281 -16.64 -8.47 -11.06
N SER A 282 -16.14 -7.27 -11.39
CA SER A 282 -15.76 -6.92 -12.76
C SER A 282 -14.63 -7.81 -13.28
N PHE A 283 -13.57 -8.01 -12.49
CA PHE A 283 -12.43 -8.84 -12.88
C PHE A 283 -12.77 -10.34 -12.86
N ALA A 284 -13.58 -10.82 -11.92
CA ALA A 284 -14.07 -12.20 -11.94
C ALA A 284 -14.88 -12.51 -13.23
N ASN A 285 -15.77 -11.59 -13.61
CA ASN A 285 -16.54 -11.71 -14.87
C ASN A 285 -15.64 -11.61 -16.12
N ARG A 286 -14.58 -10.79 -16.06
CA ARG A 286 -13.60 -10.72 -17.15
C ARG A 286 -12.85 -12.03 -17.34
N HIS A 287 -12.38 -12.67 -16.28
CA HIS A 287 -11.74 -13.99 -16.34
C HIS A 287 -12.72 -15.09 -16.79
N LYS A 288 -13.98 -15.03 -16.34
CA LYS A 288 -15.04 -15.91 -16.87
C LYS A 288 -15.17 -15.80 -18.40
N LYS A 289 -15.25 -14.56 -18.89
CA LYS A 289 -15.40 -14.29 -20.34
C LYS A 289 -14.18 -14.74 -21.15
N LEU A 290 -12.96 -14.52 -20.62
CA LEU A 290 -11.72 -14.83 -21.34
C LEU A 290 -11.35 -16.30 -21.28
N TYR A 291 -11.56 -16.96 -20.13
CA TYR A 291 -10.99 -18.28 -19.84
C TYR A 291 -12.02 -19.33 -19.40
N GLY A 292 -13.29 -18.96 -19.26
CA GLY A 292 -14.34 -19.88 -18.82
C GLY A 292 -14.31 -20.20 -17.31
N PHE A 293 -13.54 -19.48 -16.51
CA PHE A 293 -13.46 -19.70 -15.05
C PHE A 293 -14.81 -19.44 -14.37
N ILE A 294 -15.05 -20.07 -13.24
CA ILE A 294 -16.32 -20.05 -12.53
C ILE A 294 -16.25 -19.04 -11.36
N PRO A 295 -16.91 -17.87 -11.44
CA PRO A 295 -16.92 -16.93 -10.32
C PRO A 295 -17.73 -17.48 -9.15
N LEU A 296 -17.18 -17.31 -7.93
CA LEU A 296 -17.85 -17.61 -6.66
C LEU A 296 -17.97 -16.30 -5.87
N PHE A 297 -19.17 -16.05 -5.35
CA PHE A 297 -19.45 -14.90 -4.50
C PHE A 297 -20.09 -15.36 -3.21
N PHE A 298 -19.54 -14.93 -2.06
CA PHE A 298 -20.19 -15.10 -0.77
C PHE A 298 -21.19 -13.97 -0.55
N THR A 299 -22.46 -14.32 -0.43
CA THR A 299 -23.51 -13.37 -0.06
C THR A 299 -23.82 -13.53 1.43
N ASN A 300 -23.92 -12.43 2.17
CA ASN A 300 -24.25 -12.44 3.61
C ASN A 300 -25.71 -12.79 3.89
N GLY A 301 -26.38 -13.59 3.06
CA GLY A 301 -27.79 -13.96 3.21
C GLY A 301 -28.79 -12.79 3.12
N LYS A 302 -28.31 -11.55 3.05
CA LYS A 302 -29.14 -10.34 2.92
C LYS A 302 -29.26 -9.81 1.50
N PHE A 303 -28.50 -10.36 0.56
CA PHE A 303 -28.52 -9.97 -0.86
C PHE A 303 -28.90 -11.18 -1.70
N ASN A 304 -30.20 -11.38 -1.88
CA ASN A 304 -30.78 -12.49 -2.66
C ASN A 304 -31.01 -12.16 -4.14
N THR A 305 -30.38 -11.12 -4.69
CA THR A 305 -30.63 -10.73 -6.09
C THR A 305 -29.33 -10.45 -6.81
N PHE A 306 -28.99 -11.36 -7.69
CA PHE A 306 -28.19 -11.15 -8.88
C PHE A 306 -28.98 -11.50 -10.10
#